data_b91af0f4f613f50a97681d5b76c728b9
#
_entry.id   b91af0f4f613f50a97681d5b76c728b9
#
_cell.length_a   1.000
_cell.length_b   1.000
_cell.length_c   1.000
_cell.angle_alpha   90.00
_cell.angle_beta   90.00
_cell.angle_gamma   90.00
#
_symmetry.space_group_name_H-M   'P 1'
#
loop_
_entity.id
_entity.type
_entity.pdbx_description
1 polymer ?
#
loop_
_entity_poly.entity_id
_entity_poly.type
_entity_poly.pdbx_seq_one_letter_code
_entity_poly.pdbx_strand_id
1 'polypeptide(L)'
;MLPNDEQLQISDAARQFAQERLKPFAAEWDRDHRFPKEAIGEMAELGFFGMLVPEQWGGCDTGYLAYAMALEEIAAGDGACSTIMSVHNSVGCVPILTFGNEQQKAQFLTPLASGAMLGAFALTEPQAGSDASSLKTRARRDGDHYVLNGCKQFITSGKNAGVVIVFAVTDPAAGKRGISAFIVPTDSPGYSVARIEDKLGQHASDTCQILFEDLRVPVANRLGEEGEGYRIALANLEGGRVGIASQAVGMARAAFEAARDYARERESFGKTLIEHQAVAFRLADMATQIAVARQMVHYAAALRDSGKPALVEASMAKLFASEMAEKVCSCALQTLGGYGYLSDFPLERIYRDVRVCQIYEGTSDIQRMVISRNL
;
A
#
# COMPACT_ATOMS: atom_id res chain seq x y z
N MET A 1 22.93 0.57 -3.24
CA MET A 1 23.03 -0.55 -4.21
C MET A 1 22.50 -0.05 -5.53
N LEU A 2 23.13 -0.38 -6.65
CA LEU A 2 22.63 -0.03 -7.98
C LEU A 2 21.70 -1.15 -8.46
N PRO A 3 20.54 -0.82 -9.06
CA PRO A 3 19.67 -1.80 -9.69
C PRO A 3 20.39 -2.52 -10.84
N ASN A 4 20.04 -3.77 -11.10
CA ASN A 4 20.46 -4.50 -12.27
C ASN A 4 19.57 -4.17 -13.50
N ASP A 5 19.96 -4.69 -14.68
CA ASP A 5 19.26 -4.38 -15.94
C ASP A 5 17.80 -4.86 -15.93
N GLU A 6 17.51 -6.01 -15.33
CA GLU A 6 16.14 -6.55 -15.21
C GLU A 6 15.26 -5.64 -14.36
N GLN A 7 15.76 -5.21 -13.19
CA GLN A 7 15.06 -4.29 -12.30
C GLN A 7 14.78 -2.94 -12.98
N LEU A 8 15.73 -2.45 -13.79
CA LEU A 8 15.54 -1.24 -14.59
C LEU A 8 14.46 -1.43 -15.66
N GLN A 9 14.46 -2.56 -16.39
CA GLN A 9 13.43 -2.88 -17.38
C GLN A 9 12.03 -2.95 -16.77
N ILE A 10 11.87 -3.57 -15.60
CA ILE A 10 10.61 -3.64 -14.86
C ILE A 10 10.15 -2.23 -14.46
N SER A 11 11.07 -1.42 -13.95
CA SER A 11 10.77 -0.02 -13.59
C SER A 11 10.36 0.81 -14.81
N ASP A 12 11.04 0.65 -15.95
CA ASP A 12 10.71 1.37 -17.18
C ASP A 12 9.35 0.95 -17.74
N ALA A 13 9.01 -0.34 -17.70
CA ALA A 13 7.69 -0.84 -18.08
C ALA A 13 6.58 -0.26 -17.17
N ALA A 14 6.82 -0.22 -15.86
CA ALA A 14 5.90 0.39 -14.90
C ALA A 14 5.73 1.90 -15.13
N ARG A 15 6.83 2.60 -15.46
CA ARG A 15 6.81 4.03 -15.81
C ARG A 15 5.99 4.28 -17.07
N GLN A 16 6.24 3.53 -18.13
CA GLN A 16 5.48 3.67 -19.38
C GLN A 16 3.98 3.47 -19.12
N PHE A 17 3.61 2.38 -18.45
CA PHE A 17 2.24 2.12 -18.09
C PHE A 17 1.63 3.26 -17.25
N ALA A 18 2.33 3.72 -16.22
CA ALA A 18 1.85 4.79 -15.34
C ALA A 18 1.60 6.10 -16.10
N GLN A 19 2.49 6.47 -17.04
CA GLN A 19 2.36 7.70 -17.83
C GLN A 19 1.24 7.60 -18.89
N GLU A 20 1.04 6.43 -19.50
CA GLU A 20 0.09 6.24 -20.59
C GLU A 20 -1.31 5.85 -20.10
N ARG A 21 -1.40 5.07 -19.01
CA ARG A 21 -2.65 4.43 -18.59
C ARG A 21 -3.19 4.91 -17.24
N LEU A 22 -2.38 5.52 -16.38
CA LEU A 22 -2.84 6.00 -15.07
C LEU A 22 -2.93 7.53 -15.02
N LYS A 23 -1.84 8.22 -15.27
CA LYS A 23 -1.73 9.68 -15.14
C LYS A 23 -2.80 10.47 -15.90
N PRO A 24 -3.16 10.12 -17.16
CA PRO A 24 -4.18 10.86 -17.90
C PRO A 24 -5.60 10.76 -17.30
N PHE A 25 -5.88 9.71 -16.55
CA PHE A 25 -7.22 9.42 -16.02
C PHE A 25 -7.34 9.66 -14.50
N ALA A 26 -6.23 9.86 -13.81
CA ALA A 26 -6.16 9.96 -12.35
C ALA A 26 -7.05 11.08 -11.77
N ALA A 27 -7.14 12.24 -12.43
CA ALA A 27 -8.00 13.34 -11.99
C ALA A 27 -9.49 13.02 -12.13
N GLU A 28 -9.88 12.28 -13.16
CA GLU A 28 -11.26 11.83 -13.36
C GLU A 28 -11.64 10.79 -12.29
N TRP A 29 -10.80 9.79 -12.07
CA TRP A 29 -11.05 8.77 -11.06
C TRP A 29 -11.16 9.35 -9.64
N ASP A 30 -10.29 10.31 -9.29
CA ASP A 30 -10.34 10.99 -7.99
C ASP A 30 -11.64 11.80 -7.83
N ARG A 31 -12.00 12.64 -8.82
CA ARG A 31 -13.20 13.46 -8.78
C ARG A 31 -14.48 12.62 -8.67
N ASP A 32 -14.56 11.52 -9.44
CA ASP A 32 -15.75 10.69 -9.56
C ASP A 32 -15.78 9.56 -8.53
N HIS A 33 -14.78 9.47 -7.64
CA HIS A 33 -14.59 8.38 -6.66
C HIS A 33 -14.70 6.99 -7.34
N ARG A 34 -14.14 6.87 -8.55
CA ARG A 34 -14.30 5.72 -9.42
C ARG A 34 -13.13 4.75 -9.30
N PHE A 35 -13.43 3.50 -8.91
CA PHE A 35 -12.44 2.42 -8.93
C PHE A 35 -11.99 2.14 -10.37
N PRO A 36 -10.68 2.17 -10.68
CA PRO A 36 -10.14 2.09 -12.04
C PRO A 36 -10.01 0.64 -12.54
N LYS A 37 -11.16 -0.03 -12.70
CA LYS A 37 -11.23 -1.48 -12.97
C LYS A 37 -10.42 -1.91 -14.18
N GLU A 38 -10.48 -1.14 -15.26
CA GLU A 38 -9.77 -1.44 -16.51
C GLU A 38 -8.26 -1.35 -16.30
N ALA A 39 -7.78 -0.28 -15.68
CA ALA A 39 -6.36 -0.10 -15.40
C ALA A 39 -5.82 -1.17 -14.42
N ILE A 40 -6.62 -1.57 -13.42
CA ILE A 40 -6.28 -2.68 -12.52
C ILE A 40 -6.19 -4.01 -13.30
N GLY A 41 -7.07 -4.26 -14.26
CA GLY A 41 -6.98 -5.42 -15.14
C GLY A 41 -5.70 -5.42 -15.99
N GLU A 42 -5.34 -4.28 -16.59
CA GLU A 42 -4.09 -4.13 -17.35
C GLU A 42 -2.85 -4.30 -16.45
N MET A 43 -2.89 -3.81 -15.20
CA MET A 43 -1.82 -4.05 -14.22
C MET A 43 -1.66 -5.55 -13.90
N ALA A 44 -2.75 -6.30 -13.87
CA ALA A 44 -2.73 -7.74 -13.69
C ALA A 44 -2.05 -8.44 -14.87
N GLU A 45 -2.40 -8.09 -16.11
CA GLU A 45 -1.80 -8.62 -17.33
C GLU A 45 -0.28 -8.37 -17.40
N LEU A 46 0.19 -7.25 -16.84
CA LEU A 46 1.60 -6.91 -16.72
C LEU A 46 2.32 -7.58 -15.52
N GLY A 47 1.61 -8.39 -14.74
CA GLY A 47 2.17 -9.13 -13.61
C GLY A 47 2.41 -8.30 -12.33
N PHE A 48 1.93 -7.06 -12.26
CA PHE A 48 2.17 -6.18 -11.10
C PHE A 48 1.49 -6.65 -9.80
N PHE A 49 0.57 -7.59 -9.87
CA PHE A 49 -0.07 -8.19 -8.70
C PHE A 49 0.61 -9.47 -8.19
N GLY A 50 1.53 -10.06 -8.97
CA GLY A 50 2.30 -11.25 -8.61
C GLY A 50 3.78 -11.04 -8.36
N MET A 51 4.24 -9.79 -8.17
CA MET A 51 5.67 -9.46 -8.15
C MET A 51 6.45 -10.16 -7.03
N LEU A 52 5.83 -10.37 -5.86
CA LEU A 52 6.44 -11.01 -4.70
C LEU A 52 6.11 -12.49 -4.57
N VAL A 53 5.41 -13.07 -5.54
CA VAL A 53 4.98 -14.46 -5.53
C VAL A 53 5.84 -15.28 -6.49
N PRO A 54 6.36 -16.47 -6.07
CA PRO A 54 7.12 -17.35 -6.94
C PRO A 54 6.35 -17.82 -8.17
N GLU A 55 7.04 -18.08 -9.27
CA GLU A 55 6.48 -18.53 -10.56
C GLU A 55 5.62 -19.80 -10.45
N GLN A 56 6.00 -20.73 -9.57
CA GLN A 56 5.21 -21.95 -9.32
C GLN A 56 3.77 -21.67 -8.84
N TRP A 57 3.52 -20.48 -8.31
CA TRP A 57 2.20 -20.02 -7.86
C TRP A 57 1.61 -18.94 -8.78
N GLY A 58 2.17 -18.80 -9.98
CA GLY A 58 1.67 -17.84 -10.99
C GLY A 58 2.13 -16.40 -10.81
N GLY A 59 3.13 -16.16 -9.99
CA GLY A 59 3.76 -14.85 -9.82
C GLY A 59 4.98 -14.64 -10.71
N CYS A 60 5.70 -13.54 -10.48
CA CYS A 60 6.86 -13.12 -11.28
C CYS A 60 8.20 -13.22 -10.52
N ASP A 61 8.17 -13.40 -9.20
CA ASP A 61 9.35 -13.54 -8.30
C ASP A 61 10.43 -12.47 -8.49
N THR A 62 10.01 -11.22 -8.69
CA THR A 62 10.92 -10.13 -9.06
C THR A 62 11.76 -9.58 -7.90
N GLY A 63 11.40 -9.97 -6.67
CA GLY A 63 12.00 -9.46 -5.43
C GLY A 63 11.49 -8.08 -5.01
N TYR A 64 11.88 -7.68 -3.80
CA TYR A 64 11.41 -6.44 -3.17
C TYR A 64 11.99 -5.18 -3.82
N LEU A 65 13.22 -5.22 -4.36
CA LEU A 65 13.81 -4.04 -4.99
C LEU A 65 13.11 -3.68 -6.30
N ALA A 66 12.86 -4.66 -7.19
CA ALA A 66 12.10 -4.44 -8.41
C ALA A 66 10.66 -4.01 -8.11
N TYR A 67 10.02 -4.67 -7.13
CA TYR A 67 8.70 -4.28 -6.63
C TYR A 67 8.65 -2.82 -6.13
N ALA A 68 9.63 -2.40 -5.32
CA ALA A 68 9.71 -1.05 -4.79
C ALA A 68 9.88 0.00 -5.91
N MET A 69 10.71 -0.31 -6.92
CA MET A 69 10.92 0.56 -8.09
C MET A 69 9.67 0.66 -8.95
N ALA A 70 9.01 -0.46 -9.26
CA ALA A 70 7.77 -0.46 -10.03
C ALA A 70 6.66 0.31 -9.29
N LEU A 71 6.52 0.09 -7.97
CA LEU A 71 5.52 0.76 -7.15
C LEU A 71 5.74 2.28 -7.07
N GLU A 72 7.00 2.75 -7.05
CA GLU A 72 7.31 4.17 -7.17
C GLU A 72 6.79 4.76 -8.48
N GLU A 73 6.94 4.05 -9.60
CA GLU A 73 6.45 4.51 -10.91
C GLU A 73 4.91 4.52 -10.99
N ILE A 74 4.26 3.49 -10.50
CA ILE A 74 2.79 3.43 -10.42
C ILE A 74 2.25 4.57 -9.55
N ALA A 75 2.88 4.84 -8.40
CA ALA A 75 2.50 5.93 -7.50
C ALA A 75 2.69 7.33 -8.12
N ALA A 76 3.68 7.49 -9.00
CA ALA A 76 3.86 8.72 -9.76
C ALA A 76 2.75 8.94 -10.81
N GLY A 77 2.12 7.89 -11.30
CA GLY A 77 0.93 7.96 -12.15
C GLY A 77 -0.35 8.22 -11.35
N ASP A 78 -0.61 7.39 -10.35
CA ASP A 78 -1.79 7.49 -9.48
C ASP A 78 -1.55 6.87 -8.09
N GLY A 79 -1.79 7.66 -7.04
CA GLY A 79 -1.60 7.24 -5.66
C GLY A 79 -2.54 6.11 -5.24
N ALA A 80 -3.79 6.11 -5.70
CA ALA A 80 -4.80 5.11 -5.35
C ALA A 80 -4.48 3.74 -5.98
N CYS A 81 -4.09 3.69 -7.26
CA CYS A 81 -3.64 2.46 -7.93
C CYS A 81 -2.42 1.85 -7.22
N SER A 82 -1.48 2.69 -6.77
CA SER A 82 -0.32 2.20 -6.03
C SER A 82 -0.68 1.62 -4.67
N THR A 83 -1.71 2.16 -3.99
CA THR A 83 -2.22 1.59 -2.74
C THR A 83 -2.82 0.21 -2.97
N ILE A 84 -3.64 0.04 -4.03
CA ILE A 84 -4.22 -1.26 -4.39
C ILE A 84 -3.10 -2.27 -4.65
N MET A 85 -2.11 -1.92 -5.48
CA MET A 85 -0.95 -2.77 -5.79
C MET A 85 -0.14 -3.13 -4.54
N SER A 86 0.11 -2.16 -3.65
CA SER A 86 0.89 -2.37 -2.42
C SER A 86 0.20 -3.33 -1.46
N VAL A 87 -1.06 -3.07 -1.13
CA VAL A 87 -1.84 -3.92 -0.21
C VAL A 87 -1.99 -5.33 -0.77
N HIS A 88 -2.28 -5.46 -2.06
CA HIS A 88 -2.45 -6.75 -2.71
C HIS A 88 -1.18 -7.62 -2.59
N ASN A 89 -0.02 -7.10 -3.01
CA ASN A 89 1.23 -7.86 -2.96
C ASN A 89 1.67 -8.15 -1.51
N SER A 90 1.74 -7.12 -0.65
CA SER A 90 2.38 -7.23 0.65
C SER A 90 1.54 -7.92 1.71
N VAL A 91 0.25 -7.60 1.82
CA VAL A 91 -0.62 -8.12 2.87
C VAL A 91 -1.78 -8.98 2.36
N GLY A 92 -2.02 -9.00 1.04
CA GLY A 92 -2.92 -9.95 0.38
C GLY A 92 -2.23 -11.27 0.06
N CYS A 93 -1.14 -11.23 -0.73
CA CYS A 93 -0.43 -12.42 -1.22
C CYS A 93 0.57 -13.00 -0.20
N VAL A 94 1.46 -12.17 0.37
CA VAL A 94 2.57 -12.64 1.22
C VAL A 94 2.11 -13.43 2.46
N PRO A 95 1.01 -13.11 3.16
CA PRO A 95 0.51 -13.95 4.25
C PRO A 95 0.22 -15.39 3.82
N ILE A 96 -0.46 -15.57 2.68
CA ILE A 96 -0.79 -16.90 2.16
C ILE A 96 0.48 -17.61 1.67
N LEU A 97 1.38 -16.91 1.00
CA LEU A 97 2.67 -17.45 0.56
C LEU A 97 3.48 -18.01 1.74
N THR A 98 3.54 -17.25 2.85
CA THR A 98 4.41 -17.56 3.98
C THR A 98 3.81 -18.57 4.96
N PHE A 99 2.51 -18.48 5.22
CA PHE A 99 1.84 -19.23 6.28
C PHE A 99 0.76 -20.19 5.76
N GLY A 100 0.42 -20.10 4.48
CA GLY A 100 -0.55 -21.02 3.85
C GLY A 100 0.04 -22.38 3.55
N ASN A 101 -0.79 -23.41 3.65
CA ASN A 101 -0.46 -24.74 3.14
C ASN A 101 -0.62 -24.80 1.60
N GLU A 102 -0.17 -25.89 0.99
CA GLU A 102 -0.16 -26.04 -0.48
C GLU A 102 -1.57 -25.93 -1.09
N GLN A 103 -2.60 -26.44 -0.40
CA GLN A 103 -3.99 -26.33 -0.84
C GLN A 103 -4.47 -24.87 -0.82
N GLN A 104 -4.17 -24.14 0.24
CA GLN A 104 -4.52 -22.72 0.36
C GLN A 104 -3.78 -21.87 -0.69
N LYS A 105 -2.50 -22.16 -0.97
CA LYS A 105 -1.73 -21.50 -2.01
C LYS A 105 -2.34 -21.77 -3.40
N ALA A 106 -2.63 -23.02 -3.72
CA ALA A 106 -3.27 -23.36 -5.00
C ALA A 106 -4.63 -22.69 -5.16
N GLN A 107 -5.44 -22.67 -4.11
CA GLN A 107 -6.80 -22.17 -4.15
C GLN A 107 -6.87 -20.62 -4.18
N PHE A 108 -6.01 -19.95 -3.40
CA PHE A 108 -6.13 -18.50 -3.17
C PHE A 108 -4.94 -17.71 -3.71
N LEU A 109 -3.69 -18.17 -3.50
CA LEU A 109 -2.51 -17.42 -3.90
C LEU A 109 -2.35 -17.36 -5.42
N THR A 110 -2.58 -18.47 -6.13
CA THR A 110 -2.45 -18.48 -7.60
C THR A 110 -3.39 -17.50 -8.30
N PRO A 111 -4.70 -17.44 -8.01
CA PRO A 111 -5.56 -16.42 -8.61
C PRO A 111 -5.28 -14.98 -8.12
N LEU A 112 -4.71 -14.80 -6.92
CA LEU A 112 -4.22 -13.50 -6.49
C LEU A 112 -2.99 -13.08 -7.30
N ALA A 113 -2.00 -13.94 -7.42
CA ALA A 113 -0.74 -13.65 -8.12
C ALA A 113 -0.96 -13.31 -9.60
N SER A 114 -1.92 -13.96 -10.26
CA SER A 114 -2.32 -13.62 -11.63
C SER A 114 -3.18 -12.36 -11.74
N GLY A 115 -3.63 -11.78 -10.61
CA GLY A 115 -4.55 -10.65 -10.58
C GLY A 115 -5.98 -10.99 -11.00
N ALA A 116 -6.34 -12.28 -11.17
CA ALA A 116 -7.70 -12.71 -11.43
C ALA A 116 -8.68 -12.33 -10.29
N MET A 117 -8.16 -12.18 -9.07
CA MET A 117 -8.85 -11.58 -7.96
C MET A 117 -7.91 -10.67 -7.15
N LEU A 118 -8.47 -9.67 -6.47
CA LEU A 118 -7.73 -8.83 -5.54
C LEU A 118 -7.79 -9.41 -4.12
N GLY A 119 -6.71 -9.19 -3.36
CA GLY A 119 -6.63 -9.50 -1.93
C GLY A 119 -6.78 -8.27 -1.06
N ALA A 120 -7.36 -8.44 0.11
CA ALA A 120 -7.46 -7.43 1.16
C ALA A 120 -6.99 -7.96 2.52
N PHE A 121 -6.80 -7.04 3.48
CA PHE A 121 -6.27 -7.36 4.80
C PHE A 121 -7.09 -6.66 5.88
N ALA A 122 -7.80 -7.42 6.70
CA ALA A 122 -8.77 -6.93 7.67
C ALA A 122 -8.28 -7.15 9.11
N LEU A 123 -7.35 -6.31 9.55
CA LEU A 123 -6.83 -6.28 10.92
C LEU A 123 -7.56 -5.22 11.76
N THR A 124 -7.54 -3.97 11.30
CA THR A 124 -8.03 -2.79 12.02
C THR A 124 -9.52 -2.88 12.34
N GLU A 125 -9.87 -2.40 13.52
CA GLU A 125 -11.26 -2.26 13.99
C GLU A 125 -11.52 -0.83 14.48
N PRO A 126 -12.78 -0.38 14.63
CA PRO A 126 -13.09 0.99 15.05
C PRO A 126 -12.35 1.45 16.33
N GLN A 127 -12.06 0.53 17.26
CA GLN A 127 -11.35 0.81 18.52
C GLN A 127 -9.90 0.33 18.54
N ALA A 128 -9.43 -0.40 17.51
CA ALA A 128 -8.13 -1.05 17.48
C ALA A 128 -7.40 -0.75 16.16
N GLY A 129 -6.65 0.36 16.12
CA GLY A 129 -5.75 0.73 15.03
C GLY A 129 -4.30 0.43 15.39
N SER A 130 -3.60 1.39 16.00
CA SER A 130 -2.20 1.23 16.43
C SER A 130 -2.01 0.14 17.49
N ASP A 131 -3.01 -0.06 18.36
CA ASP A 131 -3.07 -1.23 19.25
C ASP A 131 -3.80 -2.39 18.57
N ALA A 132 -3.12 -3.02 17.62
CA ALA A 132 -3.65 -4.16 16.86
C ALA A 132 -3.87 -5.43 17.71
N SER A 133 -3.54 -5.40 18.99
CA SER A 133 -3.83 -6.52 19.92
C SER A 133 -5.20 -6.43 20.58
N SER A 134 -5.86 -5.27 20.51
CA SER A 134 -7.15 -5.00 21.18
C SER A 134 -8.36 -5.31 20.30
N LEU A 135 -8.27 -6.36 19.47
CA LEU A 135 -9.35 -6.81 18.59
C LEU A 135 -10.56 -7.30 19.38
N LYS A 136 -11.77 -7.05 18.85
CA LYS A 136 -13.05 -7.50 19.40
C LYS A 136 -13.79 -8.46 18.47
N THR A 137 -13.47 -8.49 17.17
CA THR A 137 -14.01 -9.50 16.25
C THR A 137 -13.70 -10.88 16.78
N ARG A 138 -14.72 -11.74 16.90
CA ARG A 138 -14.65 -13.08 17.46
C ARG A 138 -14.72 -14.12 16.37
N ALA A 139 -14.02 -15.24 16.58
CA ALA A 139 -14.15 -16.45 15.79
C ALA A 139 -14.37 -17.64 16.73
N ARG A 140 -15.59 -18.14 16.79
CA ARG A 140 -15.96 -19.30 17.61
C ARG A 140 -15.96 -20.56 16.74
N ARG A 141 -15.23 -21.59 17.17
CA ARG A 141 -15.23 -22.88 16.48
C ARG A 141 -16.61 -23.57 16.61
N ASP A 142 -17.12 -24.09 15.49
CA ASP A 142 -18.38 -24.81 15.36
C ASP A 142 -18.19 -25.98 14.40
N GLY A 143 -17.76 -27.13 14.96
CA GLY A 143 -17.43 -28.31 14.18
C GLY A 143 -16.25 -28.09 13.23
N ASP A 144 -16.51 -28.20 11.94
CA ASP A 144 -15.55 -28.02 10.84
C ASP A 144 -15.46 -26.57 10.33
N HIS A 145 -16.10 -25.63 11.04
CA HIS A 145 -16.11 -24.19 10.72
C HIS A 145 -15.74 -23.34 11.92
N TYR A 146 -15.37 -22.09 11.63
CA TYR A 146 -15.42 -20.97 12.58
C TYR A 146 -16.59 -20.05 12.21
N VAL A 147 -17.29 -19.55 13.22
CA VAL A 147 -18.34 -18.53 13.07
C VAL A 147 -17.74 -17.19 13.49
N LEU A 148 -17.60 -16.26 12.55
CA LEU A 148 -17.02 -14.94 12.76
C LEU A 148 -18.13 -13.92 12.97
N ASN A 149 -17.97 -13.08 14.01
CA ASN A 149 -18.84 -11.95 14.30
C ASN A 149 -17.99 -10.73 14.68
N GLY A 150 -18.27 -9.58 14.08
CA GLY A 150 -17.54 -8.35 14.38
C GLY A 150 -17.53 -7.33 13.25
N CYS A 151 -16.68 -6.30 13.42
CA CYS A 151 -16.58 -5.19 12.50
C CYS A 151 -15.11 -4.87 12.23
N LYS A 152 -14.75 -4.71 10.97
CA LYS A 152 -13.44 -4.24 10.52
C LYS A 152 -13.54 -2.85 9.91
N GLN A 153 -12.50 -2.04 10.11
CA GLN A 153 -12.50 -0.64 9.72
C GLN A 153 -11.31 -0.31 8.82
N PHE A 154 -11.50 0.58 7.86
CA PHE A 154 -10.49 1.09 6.94
C PHE A 154 -9.83 0.00 6.06
N ILE A 155 -10.64 -0.94 5.58
CA ILE A 155 -10.14 -2.06 4.78
C ILE A 155 -10.04 -1.66 3.32
N THR A 156 -8.81 -1.52 2.83
CA THR A 156 -8.50 -1.25 1.42
C THR A 156 -8.97 -2.41 0.54
N SER A 157 -9.59 -2.09 -0.57
CA SER A 157 -10.21 -3.04 -1.51
C SER A 157 -11.29 -3.93 -0.90
N GLY A 158 -11.88 -3.56 0.24
CA GLY A 158 -12.87 -4.38 0.93
C GLY A 158 -14.13 -4.65 0.12
N LYS A 159 -14.46 -3.80 -0.86
CA LYS A 159 -15.55 -4.01 -1.82
C LYS A 159 -15.13 -4.79 -3.06
N ASN A 160 -13.91 -4.52 -3.57
CA ASN A 160 -13.44 -5.03 -4.85
C ASN A 160 -12.54 -6.27 -4.72
N ALA A 161 -12.14 -6.66 -3.50
CA ALA A 161 -11.37 -7.88 -3.27
C ALA A 161 -12.24 -9.14 -3.43
N GLY A 162 -11.64 -10.21 -3.98
CA GLY A 162 -12.25 -11.54 -4.01
C GLY A 162 -11.98 -12.34 -2.73
N VAL A 163 -10.90 -11.98 -2.00
CA VAL A 163 -10.53 -12.63 -0.74
C VAL A 163 -9.95 -11.62 0.25
N VAL A 164 -10.23 -11.82 1.53
CA VAL A 164 -9.73 -10.99 2.64
C VAL A 164 -9.03 -11.86 3.69
N ILE A 165 -7.85 -11.45 4.13
CA ILE A 165 -7.20 -12.04 5.30
C ILE A 165 -7.78 -11.38 6.56
N VAL A 166 -8.55 -12.12 7.34
CA VAL A 166 -9.27 -11.63 8.52
C VAL A 166 -8.60 -12.09 9.81
N PHE A 167 -8.39 -11.17 10.74
CA PHE A 167 -7.88 -11.47 12.08
C PHE A 167 -9.01 -11.38 13.11
N ALA A 168 -9.19 -12.45 13.88
CA ALA A 168 -10.25 -12.54 14.89
C ALA A 168 -9.78 -13.27 16.14
N VAL A 169 -10.42 -12.98 17.27
CA VAL A 169 -10.10 -13.58 18.56
C VAL A 169 -10.78 -14.96 18.66
N THR A 170 -9.97 -16.00 18.74
CA THR A 170 -10.41 -17.38 18.97
C THR A 170 -10.37 -17.76 20.46
N ASP A 171 -9.38 -17.22 21.22
CA ASP A 171 -9.27 -17.39 22.67
C ASP A 171 -9.09 -16.04 23.39
N PRO A 172 -10.16 -15.50 23.99
CA PRO A 172 -10.07 -14.23 24.71
C PRO A 172 -9.15 -14.23 25.93
N ALA A 173 -8.87 -15.40 26.52
CA ALA A 173 -8.04 -15.49 27.72
C ALA A 173 -6.54 -15.46 27.40
N ALA A 174 -6.15 -15.79 26.16
CA ALA A 174 -4.76 -15.88 25.74
C ALA A 174 -4.16 -14.53 25.24
N GLY A 175 -4.91 -13.42 25.27
CA GLY A 175 -4.46 -12.10 24.81
C GLY A 175 -3.99 -12.13 23.35
N LYS A 176 -2.77 -11.66 23.07
CA LYS A 176 -2.20 -11.67 21.72
C LYS A 176 -2.11 -13.06 21.09
N ARG A 177 -1.93 -14.10 21.92
CA ARG A 177 -1.88 -15.49 21.47
C ARG A 177 -3.26 -16.10 21.26
N GLY A 178 -4.31 -15.35 21.50
CA GLY A 178 -5.69 -15.76 21.23
C GLY A 178 -6.23 -15.22 19.90
N ILE A 179 -5.40 -14.56 19.08
CA ILE A 179 -5.79 -14.04 17.77
C ILE A 179 -5.38 -15.04 16.69
N SER A 180 -6.31 -15.39 15.79
CA SER A 180 -6.09 -16.27 14.64
C SER A 180 -6.35 -15.53 13.34
N ALA A 181 -5.80 -16.04 12.24
CA ALA A 181 -5.96 -15.50 10.90
C ALA A 181 -6.78 -16.44 10.02
N PHE A 182 -7.60 -15.88 9.14
CA PHE A 182 -8.51 -16.64 8.27
C PHE A 182 -8.48 -16.07 6.84
N ILE A 183 -8.50 -16.95 5.84
CA ILE A 183 -8.69 -16.59 4.43
C ILE A 183 -10.21 -16.63 4.17
N VAL A 184 -10.81 -15.48 3.87
CA VAL A 184 -12.25 -15.34 3.72
C VAL A 184 -12.59 -14.87 2.31
N PRO A 185 -13.27 -15.68 1.47
CA PRO A 185 -13.89 -15.20 0.24
C PRO A 185 -14.94 -14.14 0.54
N THR A 186 -14.95 -13.06 -0.23
CA THR A 186 -15.82 -11.89 0.05
C THR A 186 -17.29 -12.11 -0.35
N ASP A 187 -17.56 -13.13 -1.14
CA ASP A 187 -18.92 -13.59 -1.50
C ASP A 187 -19.55 -14.51 -0.46
N SER A 188 -18.84 -14.79 0.65
CA SER A 188 -19.36 -15.67 1.72
C SER A 188 -20.57 -15.07 2.42
N PRO A 189 -21.64 -15.82 2.66
CA PRO A 189 -22.78 -15.36 3.46
C PRO A 189 -22.33 -14.86 4.85
N GLY A 190 -22.78 -13.67 5.22
CA GLY A 190 -22.37 -13.02 6.47
C GLY A 190 -21.19 -12.05 6.32
N TYR A 191 -20.58 -11.92 5.13
CA TYR A 191 -19.68 -10.82 4.80
C TYR A 191 -20.47 -9.68 4.18
N SER A 192 -20.35 -8.48 4.70
CA SER A 192 -21.00 -7.31 4.11
C SER A 192 -20.15 -6.05 4.22
N VAL A 193 -20.20 -5.22 3.19
CA VAL A 193 -19.61 -3.88 3.18
C VAL A 193 -20.65 -2.91 3.76
N ALA A 194 -20.47 -2.53 5.01
CA ALA A 194 -21.39 -1.62 5.69
C ALA A 194 -21.26 -0.17 5.19
N ARG A 195 -20.02 0.22 4.82
CA ARG A 195 -19.72 1.58 4.35
C ARG A 195 -18.45 1.58 3.51
N ILE A 196 -18.44 2.39 2.45
CA ILE A 196 -17.22 2.87 1.79
C ILE A 196 -16.93 4.24 2.36
N GLU A 197 -15.72 4.45 2.87
CA GLU A 197 -15.34 5.69 3.54
C GLU A 197 -15.11 6.82 2.53
N ASP A 198 -15.65 7.99 2.84
CA ASP A 198 -15.30 9.23 2.19
C ASP A 198 -14.00 9.75 2.80
N LYS A 199 -13.00 10.00 1.97
CA LYS A 199 -11.61 10.22 2.40
C LYS A 199 -11.10 11.57 1.92
N LEU A 200 -10.00 12.05 2.51
CA LEU A 200 -9.29 13.23 2.06
C LEU A 200 -8.70 13.07 0.65
N GLY A 201 -8.19 11.88 0.33
CA GLY A 201 -7.54 11.56 -0.94
C GLY A 201 -7.62 10.07 -1.26
N GLN A 202 -6.93 9.67 -2.35
CA GLN A 202 -6.95 8.31 -2.89
C GLN A 202 -8.37 7.79 -3.13
N HIS A 203 -9.23 8.64 -3.67
CA HIS A 203 -10.65 8.37 -3.85
C HIS A 203 -10.93 7.20 -4.79
N ALA A 204 -10.01 6.93 -5.74
CA ALA A 204 -10.10 5.81 -6.66
C ALA A 204 -9.86 4.43 -6.02
N SER A 205 -9.35 4.38 -4.78
CA SER A 205 -9.20 3.15 -4.00
C SER A 205 -10.32 3.09 -2.95
N ASP A 206 -11.15 2.04 -2.96
CA ASP A 206 -12.14 1.85 -1.91
C ASP A 206 -11.47 1.50 -0.58
N THR A 207 -12.05 2.06 0.48
CA THR A 207 -11.65 1.80 1.86
C THR A 207 -12.92 1.57 2.66
N CYS A 208 -13.08 0.34 3.20
CA CYS A 208 -14.37 -0.13 3.66
C CYS A 208 -14.43 -0.35 5.16
N GLN A 209 -15.62 -0.13 5.73
CA GLN A 209 -16.05 -0.79 6.94
C GLN A 209 -16.74 -2.10 6.54
N ILE A 210 -16.31 -3.23 7.16
CA ILE A 210 -16.83 -4.56 6.88
C ILE A 210 -17.48 -5.13 8.14
N LEU A 211 -18.66 -5.70 7.98
CA LEU A 211 -19.35 -6.43 9.03
C LEU A 211 -19.30 -7.93 8.76
N PHE A 212 -19.11 -8.70 9.82
CA PHE A 212 -19.27 -10.14 9.87
C PHE A 212 -20.45 -10.48 10.78
N GLU A 213 -21.45 -11.15 10.22
CA GLU A 213 -22.67 -11.55 10.90
C GLU A 213 -22.87 -13.05 10.68
N ASP A 214 -22.53 -13.84 11.71
CA ASP A 214 -22.50 -15.30 11.66
C ASP A 214 -21.78 -15.88 10.44
N LEU A 215 -20.71 -15.20 10.00
CA LEU A 215 -19.90 -15.58 8.84
C LEU A 215 -19.22 -16.93 9.11
N ARG A 216 -19.61 -17.97 8.36
CA ARG A 216 -19.04 -19.31 8.47
C ARG A 216 -17.80 -19.46 7.59
N VAL A 217 -16.68 -19.74 8.23
CA VAL A 217 -15.37 -19.94 7.57
C VAL A 217 -14.90 -21.37 7.83
N PRO A 218 -14.65 -22.19 6.81
CA PRO A 218 -14.12 -23.54 7.01
C PRO A 218 -12.82 -23.55 7.81
N VAL A 219 -12.61 -24.54 8.67
CA VAL A 219 -11.34 -24.73 9.40
C VAL A 219 -10.15 -24.80 8.43
N ALA A 220 -10.35 -25.36 7.25
CA ALA A 220 -9.34 -25.43 6.17
C ALA A 220 -8.86 -24.05 5.67
N ASN A 221 -9.64 -22.98 5.91
CA ASN A 221 -9.29 -21.61 5.55
C ASN A 221 -8.59 -20.84 6.70
N ARG A 222 -8.34 -21.48 7.86
CA ARG A 222 -7.49 -20.87 8.90
C ARG A 222 -6.05 -20.81 8.39
N LEU A 223 -5.48 -19.62 8.42
CA LEU A 223 -4.11 -19.37 7.99
C LEU A 223 -3.15 -19.56 9.17
N GLY A 224 -2.20 -20.49 9.04
CA GLY A 224 -1.34 -20.90 10.14
C GLY A 224 -2.08 -21.66 11.24
N GLU A 225 -1.51 -21.72 12.45
CA GLU A 225 -2.13 -22.36 13.59
C GLU A 225 -3.03 -21.39 14.37
N GLU A 226 -3.96 -21.94 15.17
CA GLU A 226 -4.79 -21.13 16.05
C GLU A 226 -3.91 -20.39 17.07
N GLY A 227 -4.17 -19.07 17.26
CA GLY A 227 -3.37 -18.23 18.12
C GLY A 227 -2.15 -17.57 17.45
N GLU A 228 -1.82 -17.89 16.20
CA GLU A 228 -0.70 -17.28 15.48
C GLU A 228 -1.05 -15.99 14.75
N GLY A 229 -2.31 -15.58 14.70
CA GLY A 229 -2.78 -14.45 13.90
C GLY A 229 -2.02 -13.15 14.16
N TYR A 230 -1.71 -12.83 15.42
CA TYR A 230 -0.95 -11.63 15.75
C TYR A 230 0.48 -11.66 15.19
N ARG A 231 1.15 -12.83 15.23
CA ARG A 231 2.47 -13.04 14.63
C ARG A 231 2.41 -12.89 13.11
N ILE A 232 1.40 -13.49 12.49
CA ILE A 232 1.16 -13.40 11.04
C ILE A 232 0.95 -11.94 10.63
N ALA A 233 0.12 -11.18 11.35
CA ALA A 233 -0.12 -9.78 11.05
C ALA A 233 1.17 -8.95 11.06
N LEU A 234 1.96 -9.06 12.13
CA LEU A 234 3.19 -8.27 12.28
C LEU A 234 4.28 -8.62 11.25
N ALA A 235 4.43 -9.91 10.92
CA ALA A 235 5.43 -10.37 9.95
C ALA A 235 5.19 -9.78 8.54
N ASN A 236 3.92 -9.56 8.17
CA ASN A 236 3.59 -9.04 6.84
C ASN A 236 3.67 -7.51 6.77
N LEU A 237 3.46 -6.80 7.87
CA LEU A 237 3.57 -5.33 7.91
C LEU A 237 5.00 -4.81 7.65
N GLU A 238 6.04 -5.64 7.82
CA GLU A 238 7.41 -5.26 7.47
C GLU A 238 7.56 -5.03 5.96
N GLY A 239 7.07 -5.95 5.14
CA GLY A 239 7.05 -5.79 3.67
C GLY A 239 6.18 -4.63 3.20
N GLY A 240 5.03 -4.44 3.82
CA GLY A 240 4.12 -3.35 3.54
C GLY A 240 4.74 -1.96 3.75
N ARG A 241 5.60 -1.79 4.76
CA ARG A 241 6.33 -0.52 5.00
C ARG A 241 7.22 -0.12 3.83
N VAL A 242 7.90 -1.07 3.19
CA VAL A 242 8.69 -0.82 1.97
C VAL A 242 7.77 -0.32 0.85
N GLY A 243 6.61 -0.96 0.65
CA GLY A 243 5.62 -0.53 -0.33
C GLY A 243 5.13 0.90 -0.09
N ILE A 244 4.72 1.22 1.14
CA ILE A 244 4.25 2.58 1.46
C ILE A 244 5.35 3.63 1.34
N ALA A 245 6.58 3.30 1.67
CA ALA A 245 7.72 4.19 1.49
C ALA A 245 7.98 4.47 -0.01
N SER A 246 7.92 3.44 -0.87
CA SER A 246 8.03 3.57 -2.33
C SER A 246 6.92 4.44 -2.91
N GLN A 247 5.68 4.20 -2.49
CA GLN A 247 4.51 4.98 -2.88
C GLN A 247 4.68 6.47 -2.53
N ALA A 248 5.13 6.78 -1.32
CA ALA A 248 5.38 8.14 -0.88
C ALA A 248 6.45 8.84 -1.74
N VAL A 249 7.54 8.14 -2.07
CA VAL A 249 8.59 8.63 -2.98
C VAL A 249 8.03 8.91 -4.37
N GLY A 250 7.22 8.01 -4.93
CA GLY A 250 6.61 8.18 -6.25
C GLY A 250 5.70 9.40 -6.35
N MET A 251 4.80 9.58 -5.38
CA MET A 251 3.93 10.76 -5.32
C MET A 251 4.72 12.05 -5.13
N ALA A 252 5.74 12.06 -4.25
CA ALA A 252 6.62 13.22 -4.07
C ALA A 252 7.36 13.58 -5.36
N ARG A 253 7.87 12.57 -6.09
CA ARG A 253 8.53 12.76 -7.38
C ARG A 253 7.58 13.37 -8.41
N ALA A 254 6.37 12.86 -8.55
CA ALA A 254 5.37 13.40 -9.47
C ALA A 254 5.04 14.88 -9.17
N ALA A 255 4.89 15.22 -7.89
CA ALA A 255 4.67 16.59 -7.47
C ALA A 255 5.87 17.50 -7.79
N PHE A 256 7.10 17.02 -7.51
CA PHE A 256 8.33 17.73 -7.83
C PHE A 256 8.49 17.97 -9.35
N GLU A 257 8.27 16.94 -10.17
CA GLU A 257 8.38 17.03 -11.63
C GLU A 257 7.40 18.07 -12.18
N ALA A 258 6.13 18.04 -11.75
CA ALA A 258 5.13 19.03 -12.14
C ALA A 258 5.53 20.47 -11.74
N ALA A 259 6.05 20.65 -10.52
CA ALA A 259 6.50 21.95 -10.04
C ALA A 259 7.75 22.46 -10.78
N ARG A 260 8.70 21.57 -11.07
CA ARG A 260 9.91 21.88 -11.83
C ARG A 260 9.57 22.33 -13.24
N ASP A 261 8.71 21.59 -13.93
CA ASP A 261 8.36 21.87 -15.32
C ASP A 261 7.55 23.16 -15.42
N TYR A 262 6.60 23.38 -14.52
CA TYR A 262 5.93 24.68 -14.41
C TYR A 262 6.90 25.83 -14.15
N ALA A 263 7.89 25.65 -13.26
CA ALA A 263 8.86 26.69 -12.94
C ALA A 263 9.81 27.04 -14.10
N ARG A 264 9.99 26.14 -15.08
CA ARG A 264 10.76 26.38 -16.31
C ARG A 264 10.01 27.20 -17.35
N GLU A 265 8.68 27.17 -17.31
CA GLU A 265 7.82 27.83 -18.31
C GLU A 265 7.22 29.13 -17.77
N ARG A 266 6.84 29.18 -16.52
CA ARG A 266 6.16 30.32 -15.91
C ARG A 266 7.13 31.46 -15.67
N GLU A 267 6.82 32.63 -16.22
CA GLU A 267 7.57 33.88 -16.00
C GLU A 267 6.95 34.76 -14.92
N SER A 268 7.78 35.41 -14.13
CA SER A 268 7.45 36.45 -13.17
C SER A 268 8.65 37.36 -12.95
N PHE A 269 8.39 38.66 -12.79
CA PHE A 269 9.46 39.66 -12.65
C PHE A 269 10.52 39.60 -13.76
N GLY A 270 10.09 39.36 -15.03
CA GLY A 270 10.91 39.41 -16.23
C GLY A 270 11.81 38.20 -16.48
N LYS A 271 11.63 37.08 -15.76
CA LYS A 271 12.36 35.83 -15.97
C LYS A 271 11.54 34.62 -15.51
N THR A 272 11.94 33.41 -15.89
CA THR A 272 11.29 32.19 -15.50
C THR A 272 11.39 31.96 -13.98
N LEU A 273 10.40 31.24 -13.39
CA LEU A 273 10.40 31.01 -11.94
C LEU A 273 11.67 30.28 -11.47
N ILE A 274 12.20 29.37 -12.27
CA ILE A 274 13.40 28.60 -11.90
C ILE A 274 14.67 29.46 -11.81
N GLU A 275 14.72 30.63 -12.49
CA GLU A 275 15.84 31.58 -12.41
C GLU A 275 15.83 32.43 -11.12
N HIS A 276 14.72 32.35 -10.34
CA HIS A 276 14.67 32.95 -9.01
C HIS A 276 15.35 32.05 -8.00
N GLN A 277 16.40 32.51 -7.32
CA GLN A 277 17.22 31.75 -6.42
C GLN A 277 16.38 31.01 -5.34
N ALA A 278 15.35 31.66 -4.79
CA ALA A 278 14.48 31.07 -3.79
C ALA A 278 13.68 29.85 -4.33
N VAL A 279 13.29 29.89 -5.62
CA VAL A 279 12.59 28.78 -6.29
C VAL A 279 13.59 27.66 -6.63
N ALA A 280 14.75 28.05 -7.20
CA ALA A 280 15.82 27.09 -7.54
C ALA A 280 16.27 26.29 -6.31
N PHE A 281 16.47 26.94 -5.16
CA PHE A 281 16.88 26.27 -3.92
C PHE A 281 15.77 25.36 -3.38
N ARG A 282 14.51 25.79 -3.42
CA ARG A 282 13.36 24.93 -3.05
C ARG A 282 13.33 23.66 -3.89
N LEU A 283 13.51 23.77 -5.21
CA LEU A 283 13.53 22.61 -6.12
C LEU A 283 14.75 21.71 -5.82
N ALA A 284 15.92 22.29 -5.55
CA ALA A 284 17.11 21.51 -5.17
C ALA A 284 16.91 20.72 -3.87
N ASP A 285 16.29 21.34 -2.86
CA ASP A 285 15.96 20.68 -1.60
C ASP A 285 14.97 19.53 -1.80
N MET A 286 13.92 19.74 -2.60
CA MET A 286 12.94 18.70 -2.94
C MET A 286 13.61 17.51 -3.64
N ALA A 287 14.43 17.76 -4.66
CA ALA A 287 15.17 16.73 -5.39
C ALA A 287 16.10 15.93 -4.46
N THR A 288 16.83 16.62 -3.59
CA THR A 288 17.74 15.99 -2.61
C THR A 288 16.98 15.08 -1.66
N GLN A 289 15.89 15.55 -1.08
CA GLN A 289 15.09 14.78 -0.11
C GLN A 289 14.47 13.53 -0.77
N ILE A 290 13.95 13.64 -2.00
CA ILE A 290 13.45 12.49 -2.77
C ILE A 290 14.57 11.46 -3.00
N ALA A 291 15.75 11.92 -3.42
CA ALA A 291 16.90 11.03 -3.67
C ALA A 291 17.32 10.26 -2.40
N VAL A 292 17.40 10.94 -1.25
CA VAL A 292 17.72 10.32 0.05
C VAL A 292 16.66 9.29 0.45
N ALA A 293 15.38 9.64 0.34
CA ALA A 293 14.27 8.72 0.67
C ALA A 293 14.32 7.47 -0.22
N ARG A 294 14.48 7.63 -1.53
CA ARG A 294 14.61 6.51 -2.47
C ARG A 294 15.75 5.57 -2.10
N GLN A 295 16.93 6.09 -1.76
CA GLN A 295 18.06 5.26 -1.36
C GLN A 295 17.75 4.44 -0.10
N MET A 296 17.04 5.02 0.88
CA MET A 296 16.65 4.29 2.09
C MET A 296 15.63 3.19 1.79
N VAL A 297 14.66 3.46 0.88
CA VAL A 297 13.69 2.46 0.41
C VAL A 297 14.41 1.30 -0.31
N HIS A 298 15.30 1.61 -1.26
CA HIS A 298 16.06 0.60 -2.00
C HIS A 298 16.94 -0.23 -1.06
N TYR A 299 17.54 0.38 -0.05
CA TYR A 299 18.33 -0.33 0.95
C TYR A 299 17.48 -1.32 1.76
N ALA A 300 16.32 -0.88 2.27
CA ALA A 300 15.41 -1.76 3.00
C ALA A 300 14.89 -2.91 2.12
N ALA A 301 14.54 -2.64 0.86
CA ALA A 301 14.12 -3.64 -0.11
C ALA A 301 15.22 -4.68 -0.37
N ALA A 302 16.45 -4.23 -0.62
CA ALA A 302 17.59 -5.11 -0.88
C ALA A 302 18.00 -5.98 0.32
N LEU A 303 17.80 -5.50 1.56
CA LEU A 303 17.97 -6.33 2.76
C LEU A 303 16.98 -7.50 2.75
N ARG A 304 15.71 -7.24 2.42
CA ARG A 304 14.70 -8.30 2.29
C ARG A 304 15.04 -9.31 1.21
N ASP A 305 15.49 -8.87 0.04
CA ASP A 305 15.92 -9.75 -1.04
C ASP A 305 17.10 -10.63 -0.64
N SER A 306 17.97 -10.14 0.24
CA SER A 306 19.09 -10.92 0.77
C SER A 306 18.72 -11.86 1.93
N GLY A 307 17.43 -11.93 2.31
CA GLY A 307 16.94 -12.72 3.44
C GLY A 307 17.36 -12.19 4.82
N LYS A 308 17.86 -10.96 4.89
CA LYS A 308 18.26 -10.33 6.16
C LYS A 308 17.07 -9.62 6.83
N PRO A 309 17.06 -9.53 8.17
CA PRO A 309 16.08 -8.71 8.88
C PRO A 309 16.12 -7.26 8.38
N ALA A 310 14.96 -6.68 8.10
CA ALA A 310 14.84 -5.32 7.56
C ALA A 310 13.80 -4.47 8.33
N LEU A 311 13.35 -4.94 9.50
CA LEU A 311 12.29 -4.29 10.27
C LEU A 311 12.61 -2.83 10.62
N VAL A 312 13.83 -2.57 11.05
CA VAL A 312 14.28 -1.22 11.46
C VAL A 312 14.43 -0.33 10.24
N GLU A 313 15.10 -0.81 9.21
CA GLU A 313 15.36 -0.09 7.96
C GLU A 313 14.06 0.20 7.20
N ALA A 314 13.13 -0.74 7.13
CA ALA A 314 11.80 -0.53 6.55
C ALA A 314 10.99 0.50 7.35
N SER A 315 11.12 0.50 8.68
CA SER A 315 10.46 1.50 9.54
C SER A 315 11.08 2.88 9.34
N MET A 316 12.41 2.99 9.24
CA MET A 316 13.12 4.25 8.94
C MET A 316 12.77 4.76 7.55
N ALA A 317 12.74 3.89 6.55
CA ALA A 317 12.35 4.24 5.18
C ALA A 317 10.93 4.79 5.13
N LYS A 318 9.96 4.10 5.75
CA LYS A 318 8.56 4.50 5.80
C LYS A 318 8.36 5.82 6.53
N LEU A 319 8.99 5.98 7.69
CA LEU A 319 8.92 7.22 8.49
C LEU A 319 9.46 8.41 7.68
N PHE A 320 10.69 8.30 7.19
CA PHE A 320 11.34 9.39 6.46
C PHE A 320 10.61 9.71 5.15
N ALA A 321 10.32 8.69 4.32
CA ALA A 321 9.70 8.89 3.01
C ALA A 321 8.31 9.54 3.13
N SER A 322 7.47 9.10 4.07
CA SER A 322 6.10 9.64 4.21
C SER A 322 6.08 11.09 4.73
N GLU A 323 6.94 11.45 5.68
CA GLU A 323 7.04 12.83 6.18
C GLU A 323 7.70 13.76 5.15
N MET A 324 8.73 13.28 4.46
CA MET A 324 9.38 13.98 3.35
C MET A 324 8.38 14.27 2.22
N ALA A 325 7.58 13.27 1.83
CA ALA A 325 6.68 13.38 0.70
C ALA A 325 5.59 14.45 0.92
N GLU A 326 4.98 14.54 2.10
CA GLU A 326 4.03 15.61 2.42
C GLU A 326 4.69 17.00 2.29
N LYS A 327 5.91 17.16 2.83
CA LYS A 327 6.66 18.41 2.74
C LYS A 327 7.00 18.77 1.28
N VAL A 328 7.43 17.80 0.48
CA VAL A 328 7.73 18.02 -0.94
C VAL A 328 6.47 18.41 -1.71
N CYS A 329 5.34 17.71 -1.51
CA CYS A 329 4.07 18.06 -2.15
C CYS A 329 3.59 19.46 -1.76
N SER A 330 3.72 19.86 -0.49
CA SER A 330 3.44 21.22 -0.03
C SER A 330 4.34 22.26 -0.72
N CYS A 331 5.65 22.00 -0.84
CA CYS A 331 6.59 22.86 -1.55
C CYS A 331 6.28 22.97 -3.05
N ALA A 332 5.81 21.89 -3.66
CA ALA A 332 5.38 21.85 -5.06
C ALA A 332 4.16 22.74 -5.29
N LEU A 333 3.13 22.60 -4.44
CA LEU A 333 1.96 23.51 -4.44
C LEU A 333 2.39 24.97 -4.35
N GLN A 334 3.25 25.29 -3.37
CA GLN A 334 3.77 26.64 -3.17
C GLN A 334 4.52 27.18 -4.40
N THR A 335 5.19 26.31 -5.16
CA THR A 335 5.94 26.70 -6.36
C THR A 335 5.01 27.18 -7.49
N LEU A 336 3.82 26.54 -7.64
CA LEU A 336 2.80 26.98 -8.60
C LEU A 336 1.99 28.18 -8.10
N GLY A 337 2.06 28.52 -6.81
CA GLY A 337 1.25 29.60 -6.24
C GLY A 337 -0.26 29.31 -6.37
N GLY A 338 -1.05 30.28 -6.82
CA GLY A 338 -2.50 30.10 -6.97
C GLY A 338 -2.90 28.94 -7.87
N TYR A 339 -2.14 28.66 -8.92
CA TYR A 339 -2.41 27.53 -9.81
C TYR A 339 -2.20 26.17 -9.13
N GLY A 340 -1.30 26.06 -8.16
CA GLY A 340 -1.12 24.82 -7.39
C GLY A 340 -2.34 24.44 -6.54
N TYR A 341 -3.24 25.41 -6.26
CA TYR A 341 -4.45 25.22 -5.45
C TYR A 341 -5.68 24.84 -6.29
N LEU A 342 -5.54 24.80 -7.62
CA LEU A 342 -6.63 24.49 -8.55
C LEU A 342 -6.58 23.02 -9.00
N SER A 343 -7.75 22.42 -9.18
CA SER A 343 -7.91 21.03 -9.66
C SER A 343 -7.52 20.82 -11.13
N ASP A 344 -7.26 21.90 -11.88
CA ASP A 344 -6.70 21.83 -13.23
C ASP A 344 -5.23 21.31 -13.24
N PHE A 345 -4.57 21.35 -12.08
CA PHE A 345 -3.20 20.87 -11.87
C PHE A 345 -3.19 19.68 -10.92
N PRO A 346 -2.26 18.73 -11.07
CA PRO A 346 -2.30 17.48 -10.30
C PRO A 346 -1.91 17.64 -8.82
N LEU A 347 -1.36 18.79 -8.42
CA LEU A 347 -0.68 18.93 -7.13
C LEU A 347 -1.60 18.87 -5.92
N GLU A 348 -2.80 19.45 -6.01
CA GLU A 348 -3.76 19.42 -4.91
C GLU A 348 -4.22 17.98 -4.63
N ARG A 349 -4.45 17.17 -5.68
CA ARG A 349 -4.79 15.75 -5.56
C ARG A 349 -3.63 14.96 -4.95
N ILE A 350 -2.42 15.12 -5.48
CA ILE A 350 -1.23 14.42 -4.97
C ILE A 350 -0.97 14.79 -3.51
N TYR A 351 -1.19 16.05 -3.12
CA TYR A 351 -1.05 16.49 -1.72
C TYR A 351 -2.08 15.84 -0.81
N ARG A 352 -3.32 15.67 -1.25
CA ARG A 352 -4.36 14.94 -0.50
C ARG A 352 -4.02 13.45 -0.40
N ASP A 353 -3.57 12.85 -1.50
CA ASP A 353 -3.26 11.43 -1.59
C ASP A 353 -2.08 11.02 -0.71
N VAL A 354 -1.03 11.84 -0.66
CA VAL A 354 0.21 11.48 0.06
C VAL A 354 0.03 11.48 1.57
N ARG A 355 -0.96 12.25 2.08
CA ARG A 355 -1.12 12.45 3.53
C ARG A 355 -1.36 11.13 4.29
N VAL A 356 -2.05 10.17 3.69
CA VAL A 356 -2.35 8.89 4.34
C VAL A 356 -1.10 8.02 4.56
N CYS A 357 0.00 8.25 3.81
CA CYS A 357 1.24 7.49 3.96
C CYS A 357 1.88 7.60 5.36
N GLN A 358 1.54 8.63 6.12
CA GLN A 358 1.98 8.77 7.53
C GLN A 358 1.06 8.04 8.52
N ILE A 359 -0.09 7.53 8.07
CA ILE A 359 -1.17 7.01 8.93
C ILE A 359 -1.26 5.48 8.82
N TYR A 360 -1.48 4.95 7.63
CA TYR A 360 -1.70 3.50 7.45
C TYR A 360 -0.40 2.69 7.53
N GLU A 361 -0.55 1.38 7.66
CA GLU A 361 0.53 0.39 7.88
C GLU A 361 1.47 0.77 9.05
N GLY A 362 0.88 1.33 10.09
CA GLY A 362 1.55 1.85 11.28
C GLY A 362 1.89 3.33 11.12
N THR A 363 1.30 4.17 11.97
CA THR A 363 1.54 5.61 11.97
C THR A 363 3.02 5.95 12.11
N SER A 364 3.39 7.20 11.79
CA SER A 364 4.75 7.73 12.04
C SER A 364 5.21 7.48 13.49
N ASP A 365 4.28 7.56 14.47
CA ASP A 365 4.60 7.28 15.87
C ASP A 365 4.89 5.81 16.14
N ILE A 366 4.16 4.91 15.47
CA ILE A 366 4.44 3.46 15.52
C ILE A 366 5.81 3.15 14.88
N GLN A 367 6.18 3.81 13.78
CA GLN A 367 7.51 3.64 13.20
C GLN A 367 8.60 4.08 14.20
N ARG A 368 8.43 5.25 14.83
CA ARG A 368 9.35 5.72 15.88
C ARG A 368 9.45 4.75 17.06
N MET A 369 8.31 4.17 17.47
CA MET A 369 8.28 3.16 18.53
C MET A 369 9.07 1.90 18.14
N VAL A 370 8.91 1.42 16.90
CA VAL A 370 9.66 0.24 16.41
C VAL A 370 11.14 0.54 16.36
N ILE A 371 11.54 1.68 15.80
CA ILE A 371 12.94 2.09 15.72
C ILE A 371 13.54 2.19 17.11
N SER A 372 12.90 2.93 18.03
CA SER A 372 13.44 3.17 19.36
C SER A 372 13.64 1.92 20.22
N ARG A 373 12.85 0.87 19.98
CA ARG A 373 12.97 -0.44 20.67
C ARG A 373 14.15 -1.28 20.18
N ASN A 374 14.76 -0.88 19.07
CA ASN A 374 15.87 -1.60 18.42
C ASN A 374 17.17 -0.77 18.38
N LEU A 375 17.21 0.40 19.07
CA LEU A 375 18.42 1.17 19.35
C LEU A 375 19.10 0.61 20.59
#